data_7d9e4b05949df8f20fb36783144c6eea
#
_entry.id   7d9e4b05949df8f20fb36783144c6eea
#
_cell.length_a   1.000
_cell.length_b   1.000
_cell.length_c   1.000
_cell.angle_alpha   90.00
_cell.angle_beta   90.00
_cell.angle_gamma   90.00
#
_symmetry.space_group_name_H-M   'P 1'
#
loop_
_entity.id
_entity.type
_entity.pdbx_description
1 polymer ?
#
loop_
_entity_poly.entity_id
_entity_poly.type
_entity_poly.pdbx_seq_one_letter_code
_entity_poly.pdbx_strand_id
1 'polypeptide(L)'
;MQLVVLGLNHKTVPVDIREQFAISPDSARSGLIHLDEQEGIEEAVVLSTCNRTEIYAVLKDETAKETLYDFFLALSGNSEAKDEYFFYFEGEACIRHLFEVVSGLDSMVIGESQILNQIKTAYTMALEEKATRTILNTLFHRAIRTGKRVRTETQISYSAVSVSYAAVKLAEKILGGLDDRTAMVFGQVRRLSCW
;
A
#
# COMPACT_ATOMS: atom_id res chain seq x y z
N MET A 1 -17.54 -1.36 16.74
CA MET A 1 -16.76 -0.88 15.59
C MET A 1 -15.31 -1.23 15.81
N GLN A 2 -14.69 -1.89 14.86
CA GLN A 2 -13.30 -2.32 14.90
C GLN A 2 -12.51 -1.67 13.75
N LEU A 3 -11.40 -1.02 14.07
CA LEU A 3 -10.46 -0.53 13.07
C LEU A 3 -9.50 -1.67 12.71
N VAL A 4 -9.42 -1.99 11.43
CA VAL A 4 -8.64 -3.13 10.94
C VAL A 4 -7.87 -2.80 9.67
N VAL A 5 -6.85 -3.60 9.39
CA VAL A 5 -6.22 -3.71 8.07
C VAL A 5 -6.07 -5.18 7.70
N LEU A 6 -6.53 -5.52 6.52
CA LEU A 6 -6.30 -6.80 5.85
C LEU A 6 -5.39 -6.54 4.64
N GLY A 7 -4.36 -7.33 4.47
CA GLY A 7 -3.47 -7.14 3.32
C GLY A 7 -2.39 -8.19 3.17
N LEU A 8 -1.65 -8.05 2.08
CA LEU A 8 -0.43 -8.80 1.79
C LEU A 8 0.67 -7.82 1.33
N ASN A 9 1.91 -8.18 1.57
CA ASN A 9 3.05 -7.34 1.19
C ASN A 9 4.30 -8.18 0.87
N HIS A 10 5.40 -7.50 0.56
CA HIS A 10 6.69 -8.11 0.21
C HIS A 10 7.30 -9.00 1.31
N LYS A 11 6.80 -8.93 2.54
CA LYS A 11 7.25 -9.77 3.67
C LYS A 11 6.43 -11.05 3.78
N THR A 12 5.17 -11.02 3.33
CA THR A 12 4.26 -12.16 3.45
C THR A 12 4.29 -13.06 2.22
N VAL A 13 4.47 -12.47 1.02
CA VAL A 13 4.46 -13.23 -0.24
C VAL A 13 5.48 -12.73 -1.26
N PRO A 14 5.99 -13.59 -2.14
CA PRO A 14 6.86 -13.21 -3.25
C PRO A 14 6.10 -12.42 -4.33
N VAL A 15 6.84 -11.82 -5.28
CA VAL A 15 6.30 -10.87 -6.25
C VAL A 15 5.25 -11.49 -7.19
N ASP A 16 5.45 -12.70 -7.64
CA ASP A 16 4.54 -13.46 -8.50
C ASP A 16 3.17 -13.71 -7.87
N ILE A 17 3.12 -13.89 -6.56
CA ILE A 17 1.87 -13.98 -5.81
C ILE A 17 1.26 -12.57 -5.62
N ARG A 18 2.08 -11.57 -5.23
CA ARG A 18 1.57 -10.19 -5.01
C ARG A 18 0.89 -9.60 -6.25
N GLU A 19 1.46 -9.84 -7.43
CA GLU A 19 0.90 -9.33 -8.69
C GLU A 19 -0.50 -9.88 -8.97
N GLN A 20 -0.80 -11.10 -8.52
CA GLN A 20 -2.11 -11.72 -8.67
C GLN A 20 -3.18 -11.07 -7.80
N PHE A 21 -2.77 -10.41 -6.72
CA PHE A 21 -3.66 -9.70 -5.79
C PHE A 21 -3.61 -8.17 -5.95
N ALA A 22 -2.98 -7.68 -7.02
CA ALA A 22 -2.95 -6.26 -7.30
C ALA A 22 -4.35 -5.76 -7.66
N ILE A 23 -4.83 -4.75 -6.94
CA ILE A 23 -6.12 -4.10 -7.20
C ILE A 23 -5.89 -2.91 -8.12
N SER A 24 -6.56 -2.90 -9.27
CA SER A 24 -6.49 -1.76 -10.19
C SER A 24 -7.20 -0.52 -9.61
N PRO A 25 -6.83 0.70 -10.02
CA PRO A 25 -7.54 1.90 -9.58
C PRO A 25 -9.04 1.85 -9.90
N ASP A 26 -9.41 1.30 -11.05
CA ASP A 26 -10.81 1.18 -11.46
C ASP A 26 -11.58 0.18 -10.59
N SER A 27 -10.96 -0.97 -10.26
CA SER A 27 -11.55 -1.96 -9.34
C SER A 27 -11.69 -1.37 -7.94
N ALA A 28 -10.66 -0.68 -7.43
CA ALA A 28 -10.70 -0.02 -6.14
C ALA A 28 -11.84 1.02 -6.07
N ARG A 29 -11.94 1.88 -7.08
CA ARG A 29 -12.99 2.90 -7.18
C ARG A 29 -14.38 2.27 -7.25
N SER A 30 -14.57 1.27 -8.09
CA SER A 30 -15.84 0.55 -8.20
C SER A 30 -16.26 -0.09 -6.89
N GLY A 31 -15.35 -0.75 -6.18
CA GLY A 31 -15.66 -1.34 -4.88
C GLY A 31 -15.99 -0.30 -3.81
N LEU A 32 -15.29 0.85 -3.81
CA LEU A 32 -15.58 1.93 -2.87
C LEU A 32 -16.92 2.62 -3.13
N ILE A 33 -17.37 2.74 -4.38
CA ILE A 33 -18.70 3.25 -4.75
C ILE A 33 -19.80 2.36 -4.16
N HIS A 34 -19.60 1.04 -4.16
CA HIS A 34 -20.58 0.05 -3.69
C HIS A 34 -20.26 -0.47 -2.28
N LEU A 35 -19.55 0.32 -1.48
CA LEU A 35 -19.14 -0.09 -0.14
C LEU A 35 -20.34 -0.31 0.79
N ASP A 36 -21.41 0.43 0.61
CA ASP A 36 -22.65 0.32 1.38
C ASP A 36 -23.42 -0.99 1.11
N GLU A 37 -23.10 -1.69 0.02
CA GLU A 37 -23.59 -3.05 -0.26
C GLU A 37 -22.81 -4.13 0.50
N GLN A 38 -21.65 -3.78 1.11
CA GLN A 38 -20.82 -4.70 1.87
C GLN A 38 -21.26 -4.73 3.32
N GLU A 39 -22.00 -5.77 3.69
CA GLU A 39 -22.59 -5.87 5.04
C GLU A 39 -21.49 -5.84 6.12
N GLY A 40 -21.61 -4.87 7.04
CA GLY A 40 -20.72 -4.73 8.18
C GLY A 40 -19.45 -3.96 7.93
N ILE A 41 -19.14 -3.47 6.70
CA ILE A 41 -18.04 -2.56 6.42
C ILE A 41 -18.55 -1.12 6.39
N GLU A 42 -18.14 -0.32 7.38
CA GLU A 42 -18.62 1.06 7.56
C GLU A 42 -17.74 2.12 6.85
N GLU A 43 -16.44 1.86 6.77
CA GLU A 43 -15.45 2.72 6.12
C GLU A 43 -14.38 1.83 5.46
N ALA A 44 -13.86 2.26 4.30
CA ALA A 44 -12.74 1.58 3.66
C ALA A 44 -11.79 2.52 2.90
N VAL A 45 -10.50 2.18 2.89
CA VAL A 45 -9.47 2.75 2.02
C VAL A 45 -8.67 1.60 1.41
N VAL A 46 -8.56 1.56 0.09
CA VAL A 46 -7.81 0.53 -0.65
C VAL A 46 -6.47 1.09 -1.08
N LEU A 47 -5.38 0.51 -0.59
CA LEU A 47 -4.00 0.83 -0.97
C LEU A 47 -3.42 -0.33 -1.77
N SER A 48 -3.18 -0.14 -3.07
CA SER A 48 -2.53 -1.14 -3.92
C SER A 48 -1.32 -0.52 -4.62
N THR A 49 -0.15 -1.15 -4.44
CA THR A 49 1.14 -0.74 -4.99
C THR A 49 1.90 -1.98 -5.49
N CYS A 50 3.08 -1.82 -6.09
CA CYS A 50 3.92 -2.97 -6.47
C CYS A 50 4.39 -3.82 -5.26
N ASN A 51 4.40 -3.25 -4.04
CA ASN A 51 4.97 -3.88 -2.85
C ASN A 51 3.93 -4.32 -1.82
N ARG A 52 2.66 -3.88 -1.96
CA ARG A 52 1.58 -4.22 -1.02
C ARG A 52 0.20 -3.99 -1.63
N THR A 53 -0.73 -4.79 -1.20
CA THR A 53 -2.17 -4.55 -1.37
C THR A 53 -2.82 -4.67 0.00
N GLU A 54 -3.45 -3.60 0.46
CA GLU A 54 -4.00 -3.45 1.80
C GLU A 54 -5.36 -2.77 1.74
N ILE A 55 -6.32 -3.25 2.54
CA ILE A 55 -7.59 -2.57 2.77
C ILE A 55 -7.66 -2.20 4.25
N TYR A 56 -7.66 -0.90 4.52
CA TYR A 56 -7.95 -0.35 5.85
C TYR A 56 -9.45 -0.17 5.95
N ALA A 57 -10.07 -0.73 6.98
CA ALA A 57 -11.51 -0.71 7.14
C ALA A 57 -11.94 -0.41 8.59
N VAL A 58 -13.16 0.07 8.72
CA VAL A 58 -13.89 0.09 9.98
C VAL A 58 -15.02 -0.91 9.86
N LEU A 59 -14.96 -1.96 10.66
CA LEU A 59 -15.99 -3.01 10.72
C LEU A 59 -16.98 -2.71 11.84
N LYS A 60 -18.23 -3.05 11.62
CA LYS A 60 -19.28 -2.94 12.61
C LYS A 60 -19.00 -3.84 13.82
N ASP A 61 -18.59 -5.08 13.54
CA ASP A 61 -18.25 -6.11 14.53
C ASP A 61 -17.33 -7.17 13.91
N GLU A 62 -16.97 -8.20 14.66
CA GLU A 62 -16.09 -9.28 14.21
C GLU A 62 -16.66 -10.13 13.06
N THR A 63 -17.98 -10.21 12.92
CA THR A 63 -18.61 -11.04 11.89
C THR A 63 -18.34 -10.50 10.48
N ALA A 64 -18.06 -9.20 10.36
CA ALA A 64 -17.71 -8.56 9.09
C ALA A 64 -16.27 -8.85 8.60
N LYS A 65 -15.48 -9.63 9.33
CA LYS A 65 -14.13 -10.02 8.90
C LYS A 65 -14.15 -10.88 7.63
N GLU A 66 -15.07 -11.81 7.54
CA GLU A 66 -15.24 -12.65 6.33
C GLU A 66 -15.68 -11.78 5.15
N THR A 67 -16.63 -10.86 5.37
CA THR A 67 -17.04 -9.89 4.34
C THR A 67 -15.88 -9.06 3.83
N LEU A 68 -14.98 -8.60 4.71
CA LEU A 68 -13.79 -7.85 4.32
C LEU A 68 -12.84 -8.69 3.47
N TYR A 69 -12.69 -9.98 3.81
CA TYR A 69 -11.86 -10.92 3.04
C TYR A 69 -12.45 -11.14 1.64
N ASP A 70 -13.75 -11.42 1.55
CA ASP A 70 -14.45 -11.60 0.28
C ASP A 70 -14.40 -10.32 -0.58
N PHE A 71 -14.56 -9.16 0.05
CA PHE A 71 -14.41 -7.86 -0.61
C PHE A 71 -13.02 -7.69 -1.20
N PHE A 72 -11.97 -8.04 -0.44
CA PHE A 72 -10.60 -8.01 -0.93
C PHE A 72 -10.42 -8.91 -2.16
N LEU A 73 -10.89 -10.16 -2.11
CA LEU A 73 -10.79 -11.11 -3.20
C LEU A 73 -11.56 -10.63 -4.43
N ALA A 74 -12.77 -10.12 -4.25
CA ALA A 74 -13.57 -9.57 -5.34
C ALA A 74 -12.87 -8.42 -6.05
N LEU A 75 -12.23 -7.50 -5.31
CA LEU A 75 -11.49 -6.38 -5.87
C LEU A 75 -10.22 -6.81 -6.63
N SER A 76 -9.51 -7.83 -6.14
CA SER A 76 -8.31 -8.34 -6.80
C SER A 76 -8.64 -9.22 -8.02
N GLY A 77 -9.87 -9.74 -8.10
CA GLY A 77 -10.29 -10.67 -9.14
C GLY A 77 -9.66 -12.06 -8.99
N ASN A 78 -9.11 -12.37 -7.82
CA ASN A 78 -8.47 -13.66 -7.53
C ASN A 78 -9.23 -14.39 -6.41
N SER A 79 -9.69 -15.61 -6.71
CA SER A 79 -10.38 -16.48 -5.76
C SER A 79 -9.50 -17.57 -5.15
N GLU A 80 -8.27 -17.76 -5.68
CA GLU A 80 -7.32 -18.75 -5.18
C GLU A 80 -6.37 -18.13 -4.15
N ALA A 81 -6.89 -17.84 -2.96
CA ALA A 81 -6.11 -17.28 -1.88
C ALA A 81 -5.89 -18.30 -0.76
N LYS A 82 -4.70 -18.25 -0.16
CA LYS A 82 -4.39 -18.99 1.07
C LYS A 82 -4.33 -18.01 2.22
N ASP A 83 -4.89 -18.40 3.36
CA ASP A 83 -4.90 -17.53 4.56
C ASP A 83 -3.49 -17.07 4.95
N GLU A 84 -2.47 -17.91 4.75
CA GLU A 84 -1.06 -17.60 5.04
C GLU A 84 -0.47 -16.44 4.22
N TYR A 85 -1.13 -16.02 3.14
CA TYR A 85 -0.69 -14.89 2.32
C TYR A 85 -0.99 -13.55 2.99
N PHE A 86 -2.03 -13.52 3.84
CA PHE A 86 -2.57 -12.30 4.41
C PHE A 86 -2.10 -12.08 5.84
N PHE A 87 -1.88 -10.81 6.14
CA PHE A 87 -1.86 -10.35 7.52
C PHE A 87 -3.16 -9.63 7.84
N TYR A 88 -3.51 -9.67 9.11
CA TYR A 88 -4.68 -8.98 9.65
C TYR A 88 -4.30 -8.32 10.96
N PHE A 89 -4.41 -6.99 11.04
CA PHE A 89 -4.14 -6.25 12.27
C PHE A 89 -5.36 -5.45 12.69
N GLU A 90 -5.57 -5.37 14.01
CA GLU A 90 -6.69 -4.68 14.62
C GLU A 90 -6.23 -3.56 15.56
N GLY A 91 -7.06 -2.54 15.72
CA GLY A 91 -6.89 -1.49 16.70
C GLY A 91 -5.54 -0.81 16.67
N GLU A 92 -4.79 -0.89 17.76
CA GLU A 92 -3.46 -0.27 17.88
C GLU A 92 -2.45 -0.84 16.87
N ALA A 93 -2.50 -2.14 16.58
CA ALA A 93 -1.62 -2.77 15.61
C ALA A 93 -1.87 -2.24 14.19
N CYS A 94 -3.15 -2.04 13.81
CA CYS A 94 -3.54 -1.42 12.55
C CYS A 94 -3.01 0.03 12.46
N ILE A 95 -3.18 0.83 13.53
CA ILE A 95 -2.69 2.20 13.59
C ILE A 95 -1.17 2.21 13.42
N ARG A 96 -0.45 1.43 14.18
CA ARG A 96 1.02 1.32 14.14
C ARG A 96 1.49 0.96 12.73
N HIS A 97 0.87 -0.05 12.12
CA HIS A 97 1.20 -0.48 10.76
C HIS A 97 1.06 0.67 9.75
N LEU A 98 -0.07 1.40 9.74
CA LEU A 98 -0.23 2.54 8.84
C LEU A 98 0.85 3.62 9.05
N PHE A 99 1.21 3.91 10.30
CA PHE A 99 2.25 4.90 10.61
C PHE A 99 3.65 4.44 10.17
N GLU A 100 3.97 3.16 10.25
CA GLU A 100 5.20 2.57 9.72
C GLU A 100 5.22 2.64 8.18
N VAL A 101 4.12 2.29 7.53
CA VAL A 101 3.99 2.35 6.07
C VAL A 101 4.14 3.78 5.55
N VAL A 102 3.41 4.74 6.11
CA VAL A 102 3.44 6.14 5.64
C VAL A 102 4.79 6.81 5.89
N SER A 103 5.54 6.33 6.88
CA SER A 103 6.88 6.80 7.20
C SER A 103 7.96 6.14 6.34
N GLY A 104 7.60 5.14 5.54
CA GLY A 104 8.54 4.37 4.72
C GLY A 104 9.40 3.38 5.50
N LEU A 105 9.05 3.08 6.76
CA LEU A 105 9.76 2.11 7.61
C LEU A 105 9.44 0.68 7.20
N ASP A 106 8.25 0.44 6.66
CA ASP A 106 7.80 -0.86 6.16
C ASP A 106 7.96 -1.01 4.64
N SER A 107 8.77 -0.18 3.99
CA SER A 107 9.08 -0.27 2.56
C SER A 107 10.28 -1.17 2.30
N MET A 108 10.34 -1.81 1.10
CA MET A 108 11.53 -2.58 0.66
C MET A 108 12.80 -1.72 0.68
N VAL A 109 12.67 -0.45 0.31
CA VAL A 109 13.72 0.56 0.47
C VAL A 109 13.27 1.51 1.57
N ILE A 110 13.91 1.43 2.74
CA ILE A 110 13.55 2.26 3.88
C ILE A 110 13.64 3.74 3.51
N GLY A 111 12.58 4.50 3.80
CA GLY A 111 12.49 5.92 3.51
C GLY A 111 12.07 6.26 2.08
N GLU A 112 11.60 5.29 1.28
CA GLU A 112 11.08 5.52 -0.06
C GLU A 112 10.04 6.65 -0.09
N SER A 113 10.23 7.57 -1.04
CA SER A 113 9.40 8.78 -1.09
C SER A 113 8.01 8.56 -1.70
N GLN A 114 7.81 7.50 -2.48
CA GLN A 114 6.59 7.28 -3.25
C GLN A 114 5.40 6.87 -2.39
N ILE A 115 5.64 6.05 -1.35
CA ILE A 115 4.56 5.49 -0.53
C ILE A 115 3.64 6.55 0.10
N LEU A 116 4.19 7.70 0.53
CA LEU A 116 3.37 8.78 1.08
C LEU A 116 2.38 9.34 0.05
N ASN A 117 2.81 9.45 -1.21
CA ASN A 117 1.94 9.93 -2.28
C ASN A 117 0.90 8.88 -2.66
N GLN A 118 1.28 7.60 -2.69
CA GLN A 118 0.35 6.49 -2.94
C GLN A 118 -0.74 6.42 -1.87
N ILE A 119 -0.38 6.57 -0.58
CA ILE A 119 -1.35 6.63 0.51
C ILE A 119 -2.29 7.84 0.37
N LYS A 120 -1.76 9.02 -0.01
CA LYS A 120 -2.62 10.19 -0.25
C LYS A 120 -3.60 9.94 -1.39
N THR A 121 -3.14 9.36 -2.50
CA THR A 121 -3.99 9.04 -3.66
C THR A 121 -5.09 8.06 -3.27
N ALA A 122 -4.75 6.97 -2.57
CA ALA A 122 -5.71 5.98 -2.09
C ALA A 122 -6.77 6.60 -1.16
N TYR A 123 -6.32 7.42 -0.20
CA TYR A 123 -7.22 8.11 0.71
C TYR A 123 -8.10 9.16 0.00
N THR A 124 -7.56 9.92 -0.96
CA THR A 124 -8.33 10.89 -1.73
C THR A 124 -9.42 10.21 -2.53
N MET A 125 -9.11 9.09 -3.19
CA MET A 125 -10.11 8.26 -3.89
C MET A 125 -11.24 7.83 -2.95
N ALA A 126 -10.92 7.30 -1.78
CA ALA A 126 -11.93 6.87 -0.82
C ALA A 126 -12.79 8.03 -0.28
N LEU A 127 -12.21 9.23 -0.16
CA LEU A 127 -12.97 10.46 0.17
C LEU A 127 -13.94 10.86 -0.94
N GLU A 128 -13.48 10.86 -2.19
CA GLU A 128 -14.30 11.19 -3.37
C GLU A 128 -15.51 10.28 -3.48
N GLU A 129 -15.32 8.98 -3.22
CA GLU A 129 -16.37 7.97 -3.27
C GLU A 129 -17.19 7.87 -1.96
N LYS A 130 -16.92 8.76 -0.98
CA LYS A 130 -17.62 8.80 0.31
C LYS A 130 -17.50 7.50 1.13
N ALA A 131 -16.47 6.71 0.85
CA ALA A 131 -16.17 5.45 1.55
C ALA A 131 -15.45 5.66 2.89
N THR A 132 -15.20 6.90 3.31
CA THR A 132 -14.59 7.23 4.61
C THR A 132 -15.48 8.17 5.40
N ARG A 133 -15.45 7.99 6.73
CA ARG A 133 -16.15 8.83 7.71
C ARG A 133 -15.16 9.29 8.77
N THR A 134 -15.60 9.43 10.01
CA THR A 134 -14.82 10.05 11.09
C THR A 134 -13.54 9.29 11.44
N ILE A 135 -13.58 7.94 11.47
CA ILE A 135 -12.47 7.14 11.99
C ILE A 135 -11.31 7.14 10.98
N LEU A 136 -11.55 6.70 9.74
CA LEU A 136 -10.49 6.67 8.73
C LEU A 136 -10.03 8.07 8.34
N ASN A 137 -10.93 9.07 8.28
CA ASN A 137 -10.53 10.45 8.03
C ASN A 137 -9.54 10.94 9.09
N THR A 138 -9.83 10.72 10.37
CA THR A 138 -8.95 11.12 11.46
C THR A 138 -7.61 10.38 11.39
N LEU A 139 -7.65 9.08 11.15
CA LEU A 139 -6.47 8.22 11.08
C LEU A 139 -5.54 8.64 9.92
N PHE A 140 -6.08 8.72 8.70
CA PHE A 140 -5.27 9.03 7.51
C PHE A 140 -4.74 10.46 7.53
N HIS A 141 -5.51 11.44 8.01
CA HIS A 141 -5.00 12.81 8.21
C HIS A 141 -3.80 12.84 9.15
N ARG A 142 -3.89 12.14 10.29
CA ARG A 142 -2.78 12.07 11.27
C ARG A 142 -1.59 11.31 10.69
N ALA A 143 -1.81 10.17 10.03
CA ALA A 143 -0.76 9.37 9.43
C ALA A 143 -0.01 10.17 8.34
N ILE A 144 -0.71 10.80 7.41
CA ILE A 144 -0.10 11.64 6.36
C ILE A 144 0.71 12.79 6.96
N ARG A 145 0.19 13.45 8.00
CA ARG A 145 0.91 14.51 8.71
C ARG A 145 2.20 13.97 9.34
N THR A 146 2.13 12.80 9.98
CA THR A 146 3.31 12.15 10.60
C THR A 146 4.33 11.74 9.55
N GLY A 147 3.92 11.14 8.44
CA GLY A 147 4.84 10.79 7.35
C GLY A 147 5.56 12.00 6.75
N LYS A 148 4.88 13.16 6.66
CA LYS A 148 5.53 14.42 6.27
C LYS A 148 6.57 14.87 7.32
N ARG A 149 6.21 14.82 8.61
CA ARG A 149 7.11 15.21 9.70
C ARG A 149 8.35 14.31 9.76
N VAL A 150 8.16 12.99 9.69
CA VAL A 150 9.27 12.04 9.68
C VAL A 150 10.27 12.39 8.58
N ARG A 151 9.83 12.75 7.40
CA ARG A 151 10.70 13.12 6.28
C ARG A 151 11.43 14.45 6.47
N THR A 152 10.79 15.43 7.13
CA THR A 152 11.40 16.75 7.37
C THR A 152 12.26 16.78 8.62
N GLU A 153 11.93 16.01 9.64
CA GLU A 153 12.60 16.00 10.95
C GLU A 153 13.69 14.92 11.04
N THR A 154 13.71 13.96 10.12
CA THR A 154 14.74 12.91 10.04
C THR A 154 15.36 12.86 8.65
N GLN A 155 16.53 12.27 8.55
CA GLN A 155 17.21 12.08 7.24
C GLN A 155 16.80 10.77 6.56
N ILE A 156 15.68 10.16 6.93
CA ILE A 156 15.28 8.83 6.44
C ILE A 156 15.13 8.80 4.91
N SER A 157 14.62 9.88 4.32
CA SER A 157 14.46 9.98 2.86
C SER A 157 15.74 10.29 2.10
N TYR A 158 16.77 10.81 2.77
CA TYR A 158 18.08 11.08 2.15
C TYR A 158 18.90 9.81 1.98
N SER A 159 18.66 8.81 2.85
CA SER A 159 19.32 7.49 2.78
C SER A 159 18.60 6.54 1.81
N ALA A 160 17.40 6.88 1.36
CA ALA A 160 16.64 6.10 0.40
C ALA A 160 17.28 6.20 -0.99
N VAL A 161 18.25 5.36 -1.19
CA VAL A 161 18.85 5.15 -2.51
C VAL A 161 17.79 4.56 -3.42
N SER A 162 17.42 5.24 -4.50
CA SER A 162 16.47 4.66 -5.46
C SER A 162 17.05 3.32 -5.97
N VAL A 163 16.18 2.36 -6.25
CA VAL A 163 16.59 1.05 -6.82
C VAL A 163 17.48 1.27 -8.05
N SER A 164 17.16 2.26 -8.89
CA SER A 164 17.96 2.65 -10.05
C SER A 164 19.36 3.13 -9.66
N TYR A 165 19.48 3.96 -8.64
CA TYR A 165 20.78 4.43 -8.16
C TYR A 165 21.57 3.27 -7.53
N ALA A 166 20.93 2.41 -6.74
CA ALA A 166 21.58 1.23 -6.16
C ALA A 166 22.10 0.29 -7.26
N ALA A 167 21.32 0.09 -8.33
CA ALA A 167 21.72 -0.71 -9.48
C ALA A 167 22.95 -0.11 -10.19
N VAL A 168 22.97 1.22 -10.41
CA VAL A 168 24.11 1.92 -11.00
C VAL A 168 25.35 1.78 -10.11
N LYS A 169 25.21 1.99 -8.79
CA LYS A 169 26.34 1.85 -7.85
C LYS A 169 26.85 0.41 -7.75
N LEU A 170 25.96 -0.57 -7.81
CA LEU A 170 26.36 -1.98 -7.84
C LEU A 170 27.10 -2.32 -9.14
N ALA A 171 26.60 -1.86 -10.29
CA ALA A 171 27.25 -2.03 -11.57
C ALA A 171 28.64 -1.38 -11.59
N GLU A 172 28.77 -0.14 -11.11
CA GLU A 172 30.06 0.56 -10.96
C GLU A 172 31.06 -0.24 -10.12
N LYS A 173 30.59 -0.81 -9.00
CA LYS A 173 31.42 -1.64 -8.11
C LYS A 173 31.86 -2.95 -8.75
N ILE A 174 30.97 -3.63 -9.49
CA ILE A 174 31.25 -4.93 -10.13
C ILE A 174 32.16 -4.74 -11.33
N LEU A 175 31.97 -3.68 -12.13
CA LEU A 175 32.68 -3.43 -13.40
C LEU A 175 33.94 -2.62 -13.24
N GLY A 176 34.24 -2.11 -12.02
CA GLY A 176 35.42 -1.29 -11.76
C GLY A 176 35.35 0.12 -12.34
N GLY A 177 34.18 0.57 -12.77
CA GLY A 177 33.87 1.86 -13.40
C GLY A 177 32.83 1.70 -14.50
N LEU A 178 32.22 2.81 -14.92
CA LEU A 178 31.17 2.83 -15.95
C LEU A 178 31.62 3.64 -17.19
N ASP A 179 32.84 4.16 -17.19
CA ASP A 179 33.40 4.89 -18.32
C ASP A 179 33.44 3.98 -19.56
N ASP A 180 33.04 4.50 -20.71
CA ASP A 180 32.95 3.78 -21.99
C ASP A 180 32.02 2.55 -21.99
N ARG A 181 31.04 2.49 -21.05
CA ARG A 181 30.02 1.44 -21.00
C ARG A 181 28.70 1.92 -21.54
N THR A 182 28.02 1.04 -22.27
CA THR A 182 26.64 1.26 -22.70
C THR A 182 25.71 0.43 -21.80
N ALA A 183 24.74 1.09 -21.18
CA ALA A 183 23.70 0.42 -20.37
C ALA A 183 22.43 0.27 -21.21
N MET A 184 21.85 -0.93 -21.18
CA MET A 184 20.53 -1.18 -21.74
C MET A 184 19.59 -1.58 -20.62
N VAL A 185 18.47 -0.87 -20.50
CA VAL A 185 17.46 -1.14 -19.45
C VAL A 185 16.28 -1.84 -20.11
N PHE A 186 16.03 -3.08 -19.71
CA PHE A 186 14.83 -3.82 -20.07
C PHE A 186 13.87 -3.77 -18.89
N GLY A 187 12.66 -3.32 -19.13
CA GLY A 187 11.60 -3.33 -18.13
C GLY A 187 10.29 -2.90 -18.76
N GLN A 188 9.24 -3.59 -18.42
CA GLN A 188 7.91 -3.09 -18.70
C GLN A 188 7.62 -2.01 -17.64
N VAL A 189 7.87 -0.76 -17.99
CA VAL A 189 7.29 0.35 -17.24
C VAL A 189 5.80 0.31 -17.52
N ARG A 190 5.04 -0.45 -16.74
CA ARG A 190 3.63 -0.10 -16.59
C ARG A 190 3.65 1.32 -16.03
N ARG A 191 3.38 2.29 -16.88
CA ARG A 191 2.90 3.58 -16.41
C ARG A 191 1.61 3.28 -15.64
N LEU A 192 1.73 3.01 -14.36
CA LEU A 192 0.69 3.40 -13.45
C LEU A 192 0.70 4.92 -13.59
N SER A 193 -0.23 5.41 -14.39
CA SER A 193 -0.47 6.85 -14.50
C SER A 193 -0.74 7.30 -13.07
N CYS A 194 0.30 7.88 -12.46
CA CYS A 194 0.13 8.67 -11.26
C CYS A 194 -0.66 9.89 -11.71
N TRP A 195 -1.95 9.85 -11.44
CA TRP A 195 -2.79 11.03 -11.41
C TRP A 195 -2.64 11.73 -10.07
#